data_f544a9c78d8f5f2930eaa101bde0624f
#
_entry.id   f544a9c78d8f5f2930eaa101bde0624f
#
_cell.length_a   1.000
_cell.length_b   1.000
_cell.length_c   1.000
_cell.angle_alpha   90.00
_cell.angle_beta   90.00
_cell.angle_gamma   90.00
#
_symmetry.space_group_name_H-M   'P 1'
#
loop_
_entity.id
_entity.type
_entity.pdbx_description
1 polymer ?
#
loop_
_entity_poly.entity_id
_entity_poly.type
_entity_poly.pdbx_seq_one_letter_code
_entity_poly.pdbx_strand_id
1 'polypeptide(L)'
;MRNSRILCAALAAFFLLSAHALFARPASDARGRIILSTTTSTYDSGLLGLLLPAFTADTGWDIDVISVGTGAALQMGRDGQADVLLVHAKAQELAFVAAGYGLERHDVMYNDFIIVGPPGHIAHNGDAHFTLREIVAGDLPFVSRGDNSGTHIMELSLWEGAGANPAALSGYFSVGQGMGATLRMANEMLAFTLTDRATWLSQRPPDLAIVSEGDAPLLNLYGVIAVNPDRHRGINAAGAQAFIDWILSPRGQALVSTFGIAEHGEPLFFPNAR
;
A
#
# COMPACT_ATOMS: atom_id res chain seq x y z
N MET A 1 65.19 -27.66 -61.63
CA MET A 1 63.88 -27.93 -62.19
C MET A 1 62.91 -28.02 -61.07
N ARG A 2 62.06 -27.19 -60.95
CA ARG A 2 60.79 -26.70 -61.39
C ARG A 2 60.12 -25.83 -60.25
N ASN A 3 59.79 -24.64 -60.61
CA ASN A 3 59.05 -23.66 -59.84
C ASN A 3 57.72 -24.17 -59.27
N SER A 4 57.39 -23.79 -58.06
CA SER A 4 56.00 -23.76 -57.59
C SER A 4 55.72 -22.43 -56.92
N ARG A 5 54.85 -21.69 -57.56
CA ARG A 5 54.37 -20.38 -57.19
C ARG A 5 53.46 -20.55 -55.97
N ILE A 6 53.79 -19.90 -54.92
CA ILE A 6 52.95 -19.74 -53.73
C ILE A 6 52.04 -18.55 -53.99
N LEU A 7 50.76 -18.83 -54.14
CA LEU A 7 49.69 -17.86 -54.29
C LEU A 7 49.27 -17.41 -52.88
N CYS A 8 49.66 -16.18 -52.52
CA CYS A 8 49.16 -15.55 -51.28
C CYS A 8 47.72 -15.15 -51.50
N ALA A 9 46.78 -15.91 -50.91
CA ALA A 9 45.40 -15.48 -50.72
C ALA A 9 45.29 -14.66 -49.47
N ALA A 10 45.17 -13.35 -49.62
CA ALA A 10 44.83 -12.43 -48.50
C ALA A 10 43.36 -12.65 -48.11
N LEU A 11 43.11 -13.35 -47.01
CA LEU A 11 41.81 -13.38 -46.38
C LEU A 11 41.63 -12.06 -45.59
N ALA A 12 40.86 -11.16 -46.16
CA ALA A 12 40.36 -9.99 -45.45
C ALA A 12 39.28 -10.47 -44.44
N ALA A 13 39.69 -10.61 -43.20
CA ALA A 13 38.75 -10.82 -42.11
C ALA A 13 38.01 -9.51 -41.84
N PHE A 14 36.78 -9.41 -42.36
CA PHE A 14 35.84 -8.34 -42.03
C PHE A 14 35.32 -8.57 -40.59
N PHE A 15 35.99 -7.96 -39.63
CA PHE A 15 35.46 -7.83 -38.28
C PHE A 15 34.24 -6.91 -38.31
N LEU A 16 33.06 -7.49 -38.38
CA LEU A 16 31.80 -6.82 -38.05
C LEU A 16 31.84 -6.52 -36.54
N LEU A 17 32.36 -5.34 -36.21
CA LEU A 17 32.09 -4.73 -34.92
C LEU A 17 30.58 -4.44 -34.89
N SER A 18 29.80 -5.36 -34.35
CA SER A 18 28.46 -5.08 -33.85
C SER A 18 28.61 -4.09 -32.73
N ALA A 19 28.51 -2.81 -33.04
CA ALA A 19 28.32 -1.76 -32.07
C ALA A 19 26.97 -2.05 -31.36
N HIS A 20 27.03 -2.81 -30.29
CA HIS A 20 25.98 -2.77 -29.28
C HIS A 20 26.02 -1.35 -28.73
N ALA A 21 25.23 -0.48 -29.31
CA ALA A 21 24.86 0.75 -28.64
C ALA A 21 24.18 0.31 -27.33
N LEU A 22 24.96 0.15 -26.25
CA LEU A 22 24.44 0.32 -24.92
C LEU A 22 23.79 1.71 -24.96
N PHE A 23 22.46 1.73 -25.04
CA PHE A 23 21.72 2.87 -24.60
C PHE A 23 22.04 3.04 -23.12
N ALA A 24 23.17 3.65 -22.83
CA ALA A 24 23.41 4.29 -21.58
C ALA A 24 22.24 5.29 -21.45
N ARG A 25 21.26 4.93 -20.61
CA ARG A 25 20.29 5.89 -20.10
C ARG A 25 21.13 7.10 -19.72
N PRO A 26 20.87 8.32 -20.26
CA PRO A 26 21.58 9.47 -19.75
C PRO A 26 21.44 9.38 -18.24
N ALA A 27 22.56 9.48 -17.51
CA ALA A 27 22.50 9.68 -16.09
C ALA A 27 21.57 10.89 -15.96
N SER A 28 20.33 10.66 -15.57
CA SER A 28 19.44 11.73 -15.17
C SER A 28 20.26 12.47 -14.15
N ASP A 29 20.35 13.80 -14.25
CA ASP A 29 20.90 14.62 -13.18
C ASP A 29 20.05 14.33 -11.95
N ALA A 30 20.40 13.25 -11.24
CA ALA A 30 19.68 12.79 -10.07
C ALA A 30 19.78 13.93 -9.06
N ARG A 31 18.66 14.60 -8.80
CA ARG A 31 18.59 15.74 -7.86
C ARG A 31 18.97 15.33 -6.45
N GLY A 32 19.04 14.03 -6.20
CA GLY A 32 19.33 13.41 -4.92
C GLY A 32 18.40 12.24 -4.65
N ARG A 33 18.51 11.66 -3.47
CA ARG A 33 17.75 10.51 -3.02
C ARG A 33 16.89 10.87 -1.83
N ILE A 34 15.70 10.28 -1.78
CA ILE A 34 14.71 10.44 -0.72
C ILE A 34 14.47 9.08 -0.07
N ILE A 35 14.32 9.04 1.24
CA ILE A 35 13.91 7.84 1.97
C ILE A 35 12.42 7.98 2.31
N LEU A 36 11.61 7.14 1.66
CA LEU A 36 10.18 7.00 1.95
C LEU A 36 9.97 5.85 2.93
N SER A 37 9.44 6.15 4.12
CA SER A 37 8.96 5.11 5.02
C SER A 37 7.44 4.94 4.85
N THR A 38 7.02 3.68 4.69
CA THR A 38 5.62 3.33 4.45
C THR A 38 5.25 2.01 5.14
N THR A 39 4.00 1.55 4.95
CA THR A 39 3.54 0.30 5.53
C THR A 39 3.73 -0.89 4.57
N THR A 40 3.86 -2.10 5.16
CA THR A 40 3.95 -3.33 4.37
C THR A 40 2.73 -3.52 3.47
N SER A 41 1.52 -3.21 3.96
CA SER A 41 0.31 -3.29 3.16
C SER A 41 0.31 -2.34 1.95
N THR A 42 0.83 -1.11 2.12
CA THR A 42 0.99 -0.16 1.01
C THR A 42 1.99 -0.67 -0.03
N TYR A 43 3.11 -1.22 0.43
CA TYR A 43 4.14 -1.78 -0.44
C TYR A 43 3.62 -3.02 -1.18
N ASP A 44 3.00 -3.95 -0.46
CA ASP A 44 2.51 -5.24 -0.98
C ASP A 44 1.31 -5.07 -1.93
N SER A 45 0.58 -3.95 -1.87
CA SER A 45 -0.48 -3.65 -2.83
C SER A 45 0.02 -3.48 -4.26
N GLY A 46 1.33 -3.23 -4.45
CA GLY A 46 1.91 -2.95 -5.76
C GLY A 46 1.76 -1.51 -6.26
N LEU A 47 0.98 -0.66 -5.57
CA LEU A 47 0.75 0.73 -5.97
C LEU A 47 2.06 1.52 -6.15
N LEU A 48 3.02 1.33 -5.24
CA LEU A 48 4.31 2.01 -5.31
C LEU A 48 5.11 1.61 -6.55
N GLY A 49 4.91 0.39 -7.08
CA GLY A 49 5.50 -0.06 -8.34
C GLY A 49 5.03 0.76 -9.56
N LEU A 50 3.83 1.36 -9.47
CA LEU A 50 3.32 2.30 -10.47
C LEU A 50 3.76 3.74 -10.20
N LEU A 51 3.66 4.20 -8.95
CA LEU A 51 3.87 5.60 -8.59
C LEU A 51 5.35 6.02 -8.64
N LEU A 52 6.26 5.23 -8.06
CA LEU A 52 7.64 5.66 -7.87
C LEU A 52 8.44 5.80 -9.16
N PRO A 53 8.34 4.89 -10.16
CA PRO A 53 8.98 5.11 -11.46
C PRO A 53 8.46 6.36 -12.17
N ALA A 54 7.16 6.66 -12.05
CA ALA A 54 6.57 7.86 -12.62
C ALA A 54 7.09 9.13 -11.90
N PHE A 55 7.15 9.10 -10.57
CA PHE A 55 7.72 10.19 -9.77
C PHE A 55 9.17 10.49 -10.17
N THR A 56 10.02 9.45 -10.23
CA THR A 56 11.42 9.61 -10.63
C THR A 56 11.54 10.17 -12.06
N ALA A 57 10.71 9.69 -12.99
CA ALA A 57 10.72 10.17 -14.38
C ALA A 57 10.29 11.64 -14.49
N ASP A 58 9.27 12.04 -13.71
CA ASP A 58 8.69 13.39 -13.78
C ASP A 58 9.55 14.43 -13.04
N THR A 59 10.27 14.03 -11.98
CA THR A 59 10.94 14.97 -11.06
C THR A 59 12.47 14.88 -11.06
N GLY A 60 13.04 13.75 -11.47
CA GLY A 60 14.47 13.47 -11.38
C GLY A 60 14.98 13.12 -9.98
N TRP A 61 14.09 12.94 -8.97
CA TRP A 61 14.46 12.44 -7.65
C TRP A 61 14.45 10.92 -7.63
N ASP A 62 15.49 10.31 -7.05
CA ASP A 62 15.47 8.90 -6.69
C ASP A 62 14.77 8.71 -5.35
N ILE A 63 14.13 7.54 -5.15
CA ILE A 63 13.40 7.25 -3.92
C ILE A 63 13.63 5.81 -3.47
N ASP A 64 14.13 5.67 -2.25
CA ASP A 64 14.27 4.38 -1.57
C ASP A 64 13.08 4.16 -0.64
N VAL A 65 12.53 2.96 -0.67
CA VAL A 65 11.36 2.61 0.14
C VAL A 65 11.77 1.70 1.29
N ILE A 66 11.34 2.05 2.48
CA ILE A 66 11.40 1.18 3.66
C ILE A 66 9.97 0.87 4.08
N SER A 67 9.57 -0.39 3.92
CA SER A 67 8.24 -0.86 4.28
C SER A 67 8.26 -1.63 5.59
N VAL A 68 7.50 -1.15 6.58
CA VAL A 68 7.43 -1.70 7.94
C VAL A 68 6.02 -1.53 8.49
N GLY A 69 5.74 -1.93 9.72
CA GLY A 69 4.45 -1.61 10.38
C GLY A 69 4.30 -0.11 10.65
N THR A 70 3.05 0.41 10.70
CA THR A 70 2.77 1.86 10.85
C THR A 70 3.53 2.49 12.02
N GLY A 71 3.55 1.84 13.18
CA GLY A 71 4.27 2.36 14.36
C GLY A 71 5.77 2.47 14.12
N ALA A 72 6.38 1.50 13.44
CA ALA A 72 7.78 1.51 13.07
C ALA A 72 8.08 2.57 12.00
N ALA A 73 7.19 2.75 11.01
CA ALA A 73 7.33 3.80 10.00
C ALA A 73 7.34 5.19 10.64
N LEU A 74 6.41 5.46 11.54
CA LEU A 74 6.39 6.72 12.31
C LEU A 74 7.61 6.87 13.22
N GLN A 75 8.12 5.77 13.81
CA GLN A 75 9.33 5.80 14.61
C GLN A 75 10.56 6.17 13.77
N MET A 76 10.69 5.65 12.55
CA MET A 76 11.75 6.06 11.62
C MET A 76 11.73 7.56 11.34
N GLY A 77 10.54 8.16 11.20
CA GLY A 77 10.40 9.60 11.09
C GLY A 77 10.84 10.33 12.37
N ARG A 78 10.51 9.78 13.56
CA ARG A 78 10.97 10.37 14.86
C ARG A 78 12.48 10.32 15.00
N ASP A 79 13.11 9.29 14.47
CA ASP A 79 14.57 9.06 14.57
C ASP A 79 15.35 9.73 13.43
N GLY A 80 14.67 10.40 12.48
CA GLY A 80 15.31 11.05 11.34
C GLY A 80 15.88 10.07 10.30
N GLN A 81 15.32 8.85 10.23
CA GLN A 81 15.75 7.80 9.31
C GLN A 81 14.88 7.74 8.03
N ALA A 82 13.94 8.64 7.90
CA ALA A 82 13.12 8.83 6.72
C ALA A 82 12.94 10.32 6.45
N ASP A 83 12.80 10.69 5.17
CA ASP A 83 12.53 12.06 4.74
C ASP A 83 11.04 12.34 4.64
N VAL A 84 10.27 11.34 4.23
CA VAL A 84 8.84 11.42 4.02
C VAL A 84 8.16 10.12 4.45
N LEU A 85 6.94 10.24 4.96
CA LEU A 85 6.10 9.12 5.39
C LEU A 85 4.87 9.05 4.48
N LEU A 86 4.47 7.83 4.09
CA LEU A 86 3.18 7.54 3.44
C LEU A 86 2.52 6.40 4.22
N VAL A 87 1.59 6.73 5.08
CA VAL A 87 1.00 5.82 6.08
C VAL A 87 -0.50 6.02 6.19
N HIS A 88 -1.20 5.18 6.95
CA HIS A 88 -2.67 5.18 7.03
C HIS A 88 -3.21 4.93 8.45
N ALA A 89 -2.66 5.63 9.44
CA ALA A 89 -3.16 5.64 10.81
C ALA A 89 -3.37 7.08 11.29
N LYS A 90 -4.39 7.73 10.78
CA LYS A 90 -4.62 9.18 10.87
C LYS A 90 -4.44 9.75 12.28
N ALA A 91 -4.92 9.07 13.32
CA ALA A 91 -4.76 9.55 14.70
C ALA A 91 -3.28 9.59 15.14
N GLN A 92 -2.50 8.56 14.78
CA GLN A 92 -1.07 8.49 15.10
C GLN A 92 -0.26 9.48 14.24
N GLU A 93 -0.66 9.72 13.01
CA GLU A 93 -0.08 10.70 12.08
C GLU A 93 -0.27 12.13 12.61
N LEU A 94 -1.47 12.46 13.03
CA LEU A 94 -1.78 13.76 13.64
C LEU A 94 -1.01 13.95 14.97
N ALA A 95 -0.89 12.92 15.79
CA ALA A 95 -0.07 12.96 17.00
C ALA A 95 1.44 13.17 16.68
N PHE A 96 1.94 12.55 15.60
CA PHE A 96 3.31 12.73 15.13
C PHE A 96 3.58 14.18 14.69
N VAL A 97 2.66 14.78 13.96
CA VAL A 97 2.73 16.20 13.55
C VAL A 97 2.61 17.13 14.76
N ALA A 98 1.64 16.89 15.65
CA ALA A 98 1.43 17.70 16.86
C ALA A 98 2.65 17.68 17.79
N ALA A 99 3.40 16.57 17.85
CA ALA A 99 4.66 16.46 18.56
C ALA A 99 5.85 17.14 17.85
N GLY A 100 5.65 17.73 16.67
CA GLY A 100 6.64 18.48 15.91
C GLY A 100 7.65 17.62 15.15
N TYR A 101 7.41 16.31 14.98
CA TYR A 101 8.28 15.42 14.20
C TYR A 101 7.98 15.47 12.71
N GLY A 102 6.76 15.80 12.30
CA GLY A 102 6.36 16.07 10.93
C GLY A 102 5.95 17.52 10.74
N LEU A 103 5.96 18.01 9.50
CA LEU A 103 5.50 19.35 9.18
C LEU A 103 3.97 19.39 9.14
N GLU A 104 3.38 18.92 8.07
CA GLU A 104 1.95 18.88 7.83
C GLU A 104 1.54 17.51 7.29
N ARG A 105 0.34 17.06 7.67
CA ARG A 105 -0.27 15.87 7.13
C ARG A 105 -1.22 16.24 5.99
N HIS A 106 -0.98 15.68 4.80
CA HIS A 106 -1.88 15.82 3.66
C HIS A 106 -2.62 14.52 3.39
N ASP A 107 -3.92 14.60 3.13
CA ASP A 107 -4.69 13.47 2.62
C ASP A 107 -4.26 13.18 1.18
N VAL A 108 -4.01 11.90 0.85
CA VAL A 108 -3.52 11.48 -0.47
C VAL A 108 -4.57 10.67 -1.21
N MET A 109 -5.03 9.62 -0.58
CA MET A 109 -5.94 8.63 -1.15
C MET A 109 -6.61 7.86 -0.01
N TYR A 110 -7.57 7.04 -0.37
CA TYR A 110 -8.09 6.01 0.51
C TYR A 110 -8.30 4.71 -0.26
N ASN A 111 -8.27 3.61 0.45
CA ASN A 111 -8.96 2.37 0.08
C ASN A 111 -9.98 2.08 1.16
N ASP A 112 -10.76 1.02 1.01
CA ASP A 112 -11.74 0.65 2.01
C ASP A 112 -11.52 -0.76 2.54
N PHE A 113 -11.99 -0.94 3.74
CA PHE A 113 -12.28 -2.24 4.31
C PHE A 113 -13.74 -2.59 4.00
N ILE A 114 -14.00 -3.89 3.97
CA ILE A 114 -15.32 -4.45 3.82
C ILE A 114 -15.52 -5.54 4.86
N ILE A 115 -16.73 -5.71 5.34
CA ILE A 115 -17.10 -6.90 6.12
C ILE A 115 -17.71 -7.90 5.15
N VAL A 116 -17.16 -9.10 5.16
CA VAL A 116 -17.62 -10.22 4.33
C VAL A 116 -18.08 -11.37 5.21
N GLY A 117 -19.00 -12.19 4.70
CA GLY A 117 -19.52 -13.34 5.41
C GLY A 117 -20.40 -14.19 4.53
N PRO A 118 -20.88 -15.34 5.02
CA PRO A 118 -21.76 -16.22 4.27
C PRO A 118 -23.08 -15.50 3.93
N PRO A 119 -23.58 -15.64 2.68
CA PRO A 119 -24.80 -14.98 2.25
C PRO A 119 -26.02 -15.50 3.03
N GLY A 120 -27.02 -14.63 3.20
CA GLY A 120 -28.31 -14.99 3.81
C GLY A 120 -28.40 -14.84 5.33
N HIS A 121 -27.31 -14.55 6.04
CA HIS A 121 -27.35 -14.29 7.50
C HIS A 121 -27.64 -12.83 7.80
N ILE A 122 -26.91 -11.92 7.17
CA ILE A 122 -27.07 -10.48 7.33
C ILE A 122 -27.26 -9.88 5.94
N ALA A 123 -28.27 -9.03 5.77
CA ALA A 123 -28.49 -8.34 4.50
C ALA A 123 -27.36 -7.32 4.25
N HIS A 124 -26.94 -7.20 2.98
CA HIS A 124 -25.96 -6.19 2.58
C HIS A 124 -26.42 -4.79 2.97
N ASN A 125 -25.52 -4.03 3.59
CA ASN A 125 -25.81 -2.69 4.09
C ASN A 125 -24.56 -1.80 4.12
N GLY A 126 -24.74 -0.50 4.37
CA GLY A 126 -23.68 0.49 4.51
C GLY A 126 -23.43 0.91 5.97
N ASP A 127 -23.68 0.02 6.95
CA ASP A 127 -23.46 0.29 8.37
C ASP A 127 -22.64 -0.85 9.00
N ALA A 128 -21.33 -0.63 9.11
CA ALA A 128 -20.40 -1.61 9.66
C ALA A 128 -20.71 -1.91 11.14
N HIS A 129 -21.08 -0.89 11.91
CA HIS A 129 -21.40 -1.06 13.33
C HIS A 129 -22.69 -1.86 13.53
N PHE A 130 -23.70 -1.62 12.70
CA PHE A 130 -24.91 -2.46 12.69
C PHE A 130 -24.55 -3.92 12.38
N THR A 131 -23.78 -4.17 11.34
CA THR A 131 -23.35 -5.51 10.94
C THR A 131 -22.62 -6.24 12.08
N LEU A 132 -21.72 -5.57 12.78
CA LEU A 132 -21.01 -6.16 13.92
C LEU A 132 -21.92 -6.48 15.10
N ARG A 133 -22.93 -5.64 15.39
CA ARG A 133 -23.96 -5.93 16.40
C ARG A 133 -24.80 -7.16 16.04
N GLU A 134 -25.19 -7.28 14.76
CA GLU A 134 -25.94 -8.46 14.27
C GLU A 134 -25.10 -9.74 14.37
N ILE A 135 -23.80 -9.68 14.09
CA ILE A 135 -22.88 -10.81 14.26
C ILE A 135 -22.90 -11.28 15.74
N VAL A 136 -22.79 -10.36 16.70
CA VAL A 136 -22.83 -10.71 18.12
C VAL A 136 -24.21 -11.20 18.54
N ALA A 137 -25.28 -10.55 18.09
CA ALA A 137 -26.66 -10.94 18.44
C ALA A 137 -27.03 -12.33 17.94
N GLY A 138 -26.49 -12.72 16.78
CA GLY A 138 -26.70 -14.04 16.18
C GLY A 138 -25.68 -15.10 16.63
N ASP A 139 -24.71 -14.76 17.47
CA ASP A 139 -23.54 -15.61 17.83
C ASP A 139 -22.89 -16.22 16.57
N LEU A 140 -22.73 -15.38 15.52
CA LEU A 140 -22.19 -15.81 14.23
C LEU A 140 -20.66 -15.86 14.28
N PRO A 141 -20.01 -16.88 13.65
CA PRO A 141 -18.57 -17.04 13.73
C PRO A 141 -17.84 -15.89 13.04
N PHE A 142 -16.76 -15.41 13.65
CA PHE A 142 -15.92 -14.34 13.13
C PHE A 142 -14.44 -14.72 13.17
N VAL A 143 -13.75 -14.52 12.06
CA VAL A 143 -12.31 -14.75 11.93
C VAL A 143 -11.58 -13.43 11.93
N SER A 144 -10.76 -13.21 12.95
CA SER A 144 -9.90 -12.03 13.10
C SER A 144 -8.48 -12.30 12.65
N ARG A 145 -7.83 -11.32 12.09
CA ARG A 145 -6.38 -11.39 11.83
C ARG A 145 -5.57 -11.64 13.09
N GLY A 146 -5.89 -10.97 14.19
CA GLY A 146 -5.26 -11.16 15.49
C GLY A 146 -3.76 -10.90 15.58
N ASP A 147 -3.17 -10.13 14.65
CA ASP A 147 -1.72 -9.97 14.45
C ASP A 147 -1.21 -8.55 14.74
N ASN A 148 -2.03 -7.68 15.32
CA ASN A 148 -1.74 -6.26 15.56
C ASN A 148 -1.40 -5.45 14.28
N SER A 149 -1.78 -5.94 13.11
CA SER A 149 -1.72 -5.19 11.85
C SER A 149 -2.71 -4.04 11.80
N GLY A 150 -2.59 -3.18 10.79
CA GLY A 150 -3.55 -2.10 10.54
C GLY A 150 -4.98 -2.61 10.40
N THR A 151 -5.20 -3.76 9.73
CA THR A 151 -6.52 -4.39 9.62
C THR A 151 -7.06 -4.86 10.97
N HIS A 152 -6.21 -5.48 11.81
CA HIS A 152 -6.62 -5.92 13.16
C HIS A 152 -6.93 -4.72 14.06
N ILE A 153 -6.14 -3.66 14.00
CA ILE A 153 -6.40 -2.42 14.75
C ILE A 153 -7.73 -1.79 14.30
N MET A 154 -7.99 -1.76 12.98
CA MET A 154 -9.26 -1.28 12.42
C MET A 154 -10.44 -2.13 12.91
N GLU A 155 -10.32 -3.45 12.86
CA GLU A 155 -11.33 -4.39 13.36
C GLU A 155 -11.69 -4.09 14.83
N LEU A 156 -10.69 -3.97 15.71
CA LEU A 156 -10.91 -3.66 17.13
C LEU A 156 -11.59 -2.30 17.33
N SER A 157 -11.23 -1.30 16.54
CA SER A 157 -11.87 0.02 16.57
C SER A 157 -13.33 -0.04 16.10
N LEU A 158 -13.65 -0.86 15.13
CA LEU A 158 -15.03 -1.07 14.65
C LEU A 158 -15.87 -1.78 15.72
N TRP A 159 -15.34 -2.79 16.42
CA TRP A 159 -16.01 -3.46 17.53
C TRP A 159 -16.29 -2.48 18.66
N GLU A 160 -15.32 -1.65 19.02
CA GLU A 160 -15.48 -0.59 20.05
C GLU A 160 -16.55 0.41 19.62
N GLY A 161 -16.49 0.93 18.39
CA GLY A 161 -17.46 1.88 17.86
C GLY A 161 -18.87 1.32 17.76
N ALA A 162 -19.01 0.02 17.52
CA ALA A 162 -20.28 -0.69 17.53
C ALA A 162 -20.86 -0.88 18.94
N GLY A 163 -20.06 -0.67 20.01
CA GLY A 163 -20.42 -1.04 21.38
C GLY A 163 -20.61 -2.55 21.54
N ALA A 164 -19.96 -3.35 20.67
CA ALA A 164 -20.07 -4.80 20.61
C ALA A 164 -18.76 -5.44 21.09
N ASN A 165 -18.87 -6.52 21.84
CA ASN A 165 -17.70 -7.21 22.38
C ASN A 165 -17.47 -8.54 21.64
N PRO A 166 -16.43 -8.66 20.80
CA PRO A 166 -16.16 -9.90 20.08
C PRO A 166 -15.85 -11.09 21.02
N ALA A 167 -15.40 -10.85 22.25
CA ALA A 167 -15.20 -11.91 23.25
C ALA A 167 -16.52 -12.55 23.73
N ALA A 168 -17.68 -11.98 23.39
CA ALA A 168 -18.97 -12.58 23.66
C ALA A 168 -19.34 -13.67 22.63
N LEU A 169 -18.66 -13.72 21.47
CA LEU A 169 -18.87 -14.73 20.43
C LEU A 169 -18.27 -16.06 20.86
N SER A 170 -19.04 -17.13 20.73
CA SER A 170 -18.54 -18.51 20.93
C SER A 170 -17.54 -18.91 19.83
N GLY A 171 -17.61 -18.28 18.67
CA GLY A 171 -16.82 -18.52 17.48
C GLY A 171 -15.94 -17.32 17.06
N TYR A 172 -15.23 -16.67 17.98
CA TYR A 172 -14.21 -15.65 17.61
C TYR A 172 -12.84 -16.28 17.50
N PHE A 173 -12.29 -16.32 16.29
CA PHE A 173 -11.03 -17.00 15.99
C PHE A 173 -9.96 -16.02 15.57
N SER A 174 -8.91 -15.88 16.38
CA SER A 174 -7.74 -15.05 16.08
C SER A 174 -6.66 -15.93 15.43
N VAL A 175 -6.32 -15.65 14.15
CA VAL A 175 -5.44 -16.52 13.36
C VAL A 175 -3.96 -16.14 13.43
N GLY A 176 -3.63 -14.90 13.75
CA GLY A 176 -2.24 -14.44 13.82
C GLY A 176 -1.51 -14.42 12.48
N GLN A 177 -2.24 -14.30 11.35
CA GLN A 177 -1.67 -14.38 10.01
C GLN A 177 -2.13 -13.23 9.11
N GLY A 178 -1.53 -13.13 7.89
CA GLY A 178 -1.88 -12.13 6.90
C GLY A 178 -3.31 -12.26 6.37
N MET A 179 -3.81 -11.17 5.78
CA MET A 179 -5.21 -11.03 5.37
C MET A 179 -5.69 -12.15 4.43
N GLY A 180 -4.84 -12.54 3.46
CA GLY A 180 -5.19 -13.61 2.55
C GLY A 180 -5.45 -14.97 3.22
N ALA A 181 -4.66 -15.32 4.25
CA ALA A 181 -4.88 -16.54 5.03
C ALA A 181 -6.14 -16.42 5.89
N THR A 182 -6.36 -15.26 6.51
CA THR A 182 -7.56 -14.95 7.29
C THR A 182 -8.83 -15.09 6.43
N LEU A 183 -8.82 -14.54 5.22
CA LEU A 183 -9.97 -14.59 4.31
C LEU A 183 -10.27 -16.02 3.84
N ARG A 184 -9.23 -16.83 3.55
CA ARG A 184 -9.43 -18.25 3.23
C ARG A 184 -10.03 -19.03 4.40
N MET A 185 -9.50 -18.82 5.61
CA MET A 185 -10.05 -19.46 6.81
C MET A 185 -11.50 -19.07 7.06
N ALA A 186 -11.84 -17.78 6.87
CA ALA A 186 -13.23 -17.33 6.98
C ALA A 186 -14.13 -18.04 5.96
N ASN A 187 -13.67 -18.22 4.71
CA ASN A 187 -14.41 -18.96 3.70
C ASN A 187 -14.62 -20.43 4.08
N GLU A 188 -13.58 -21.12 4.52
CA GLU A 188 -13.66 -22.54 4.93
C GLU A 188 -14.59 -22.76 6.14
N MET A 189 -14.63 -21.76 7.04
CA MET A 189 -15.47 -21.83 8.25
C MET A 189 -16.87 -21.26 8.05
N LEU A 190 -17.18 -20.70 6.88
CA LEU A 190 -18.42 -19.92 6.64
C LEU A 190 -18.60 -18.84 7.72
N ALA A 191 -17.52 -18.11 8.00
CA ALA A 191 -17.45 -17.11 9.06
C ALA A 191 -17.37 -15.69 8.48
N PHE A 192 -17.73 -14.71 9.30
CA PHE A 192 -17.52 -13.30 8.99
C PHE A 192 -16.07 -12.90 9.21
N THR A 193 -15.60 -11.89 8.48
CA THR A 193 -14.29 -11.28 8.67
C THR A 193 -14.25 -9.86 8.11
N LEU A 194 -13.34 -9.04 8.64
CA LEU A 194 -12.96 -7.77 8.03
C LEU A 194 -11.80 -8.01 7.06
N THR A 195 -11.90 -7.51 5.85
CA THR A 195 -10.84 -7.57 4.84
C THR A 195 -10.71 -6.24 4.11
N ASP A 196 -9.54 -5.97 3.56
CA ASP A 196 -9.39 -4.92 2.57
C ASP A 196 -9.96 -5.38 1.21
N ARG A 197 -10.48 -4.43 0.44
CA ARG A 197 -11.10 -4.72 -0.87
C ARG A 197 -10.11 -5.35 -1.84
N ALA A 198 -8.83 -4.98 -1.81
CA ALA A 198 -7.84 -5.53 -2.72
C ALA A 198 -7.63 -7.04 -2.49
N THR A 199 -7.51 -7.47 -1.23
CA THR A 199 -7.43 -8.89 -0.88
C THR A 199 -8.71 -9.64 -1.29
N TRP A 200 -9.89 -9.04 -1.06
CA TRP A 200 -11.17 -9.61 -1.51
C TRP A 200 -11.19 -9.82 -3.02
N LEU A 201 -10.86 -8.81 -3.81
CA LEU A 201 -10.87 -8.88 -5.27
C LEU A 201 -9.86 -9.87 -5.85
N SER A 202 -8.71 -10.00 -5.19
CA SER A 202 -7.68 -10.94 -5.63
C SER A 202 -8.03 -12.41 -5.36
N GLN A 203 -8.75 -12.69 -4.27
CA GLN A 203 -9.05 -14.07 -3.86
C GLN A 203 -10.46 -14.52 -4.24
N ARG A 204 -11.43 -13.63 -4.24
CA ARG A 204 -12.84 -13.88 -4.59
C ARG A 204 -13.37 -15.21 -3.99
N PRO A 205 -13.36 -15.34 -2.65
CA PRO A 205 -13.79 -16.59 -2.00
C PRO A 205 -15.23 -16.93 -2.39
N PRO A 206 -15.50 -18.20 -2.80
CA PRO A 206 -16.77 -18.54 -3.45
C PRO A 206 -17.98 -18.57 -2.51
N ASP A 207 -17.76 -18.79 -1.21
CA ASP A 207 -18.83 -19.02 -0.24
C ASP A 207 -19.12 -17.78 0.62
N LEU A 208 -18.40 -16.68 0.38
CA LEU A 208 -18.61 -15.41 1.06
C LEU A 208 -19.15 -14.35 0.11
N ALA A 209 -19.83 -13.37 0.67
CA ALA A 209 -20.29 -12.17 -0.02
C ALA A 209 -19.95 -10.92 0.80
N ILE A 210 -19.91 -9.76 0.16
CA ILE A 210 -19.81 -8.48 0.87
C ILE A 210 -21.12 -8.25 1.62
N VAL A 211 -21.01 -8.01 2.93
CA VAL A 211 -22.14 -7.77 3.83
C VAL A 211 -22.22 -6.30 4.22
N SER A 212 -21.08 -5.64 4.41
CA SER A 212 -21.07 -4.20 4.66
C SER A 212 -19.89 -3.53 3.96
N GLU A 213 -20.18 -2.41 3.30
CA GLU A 213 -19.23 -1.58 2.58
C GLU A 213 -19.69 -0.12 2.50
N GLY A 214 -18.78 0.79 2.12
CA GLY A 214 -19.10 2.19 1.86
C GLY A 214 -19.34 3.05 3.09
N ASP A 215 -19.24 2.49 4.30
CA ASP A 215 -19.38 3.23 5.55
C ASP A 215 -18.12 4.03 5.86
N ALA A 216 -18.29 5.24 6.42
CA ALA A 216 -17.18 6.11 6.77
C ALA A 216 -16.13 5.47 7.71
N PRO A 217 -16.50 4.69 8.74
CA PRO A 217 -15.55 3.95 9.57
C PRO A 217 -14.72 2.90 8.81
N LEU A 218 -15.17 2.44 7.65
CA LEU A 218 -14.45 1.48 6.83
C LEU A 218 -13.39 2.11 5.93
N LEU A 219 -13.32 3.45 5.85
CA LEU A 219 -12.34 4.14 5.02
C LEU A 219 -10.95 4.06 5.63
N ASN A 220 -10.01 3.60 4.84
CA ASN A 220 -8.59 3.56 5.20
C ASN A 220 -7.87 4.74 4.56
N LEU A 221 -7.76 5.82 5.31
CA LEU A 221 -7.26 7.12 4.83
C LEU A 221 -5.73 7.18 4.87
N TYR A 222 -5.11 7.35 3.72
CA TYR A 222 -3.67 7.50 3.58
C TYR A 222 -3.25 8.96 3.70
N GLY A 223 -2.23 9.21 4.52
CA GLY A 223 -1.60 10.50 4.67
C GLY A 223 -0.15 10.50 4.24
N VAL A 224 0.31 11.62 3.67
CA VAL A 224 1.72 11.89 3.40
C VAL A 224 2.20 13.00 4.31
N ILE A 225 3.43 12.84 4.89
CA ILE A 225 3.99 13.77 5.88
C ILE A 225 5.49 13.91 5.61
N ALA A 226 5.98 15.14 5.41
CA ALA A 226 7.41 15.42 5.44
C ALA A 226 7.91 15.37 6.88
N VAL A 227 9.05 14.71 7.11
CA VAL A 227 9.74 14.74 8.40
C VAL A 227 10.31 16.14 8.62
N ASN A 228 10.19 16.64 9.85
CA ASN A 228 10.60 17.99 10.18
C ASN A 228 12.15 18.13 10.17
N PRO A 229 12.74 18.90 9.23
CA PRO A 229 14.20 19.04 9.09
C PRO A 229 14.83 19.76 10.28
N ASP A 230 14.08 20.53 11.07
CA ASP A 230 14.59 21.23 12.25
C ASP A 230 14.89 20.26 13.42
N ARG A 231 14.35 19.05 13.36
CA ARG A 231 14.58 18.00 14.37
C ARG A 231 15.85 17.20 14.09
N HIS A 232 16.17 16.98 12.80
CA HIS A 232 17.25 16.09 12.42
C HIS A 232 18.08 16.68 11.28
N ARG A 233 19.41 16.70 11.47
CA ARG A 233 20.33 17.03 10.39
C ARG A 233 20.34 15.91 9.37
N GLY A 234 20.24 16.25 8.09
CA GLY A 234 20.34 15.29 6.99
C GLY A 234 19.00 14.91 6.36
N ILE A 235 17.86 15.38 6.89
CA ILE A 235 16.56 15.23 6.20
C ILE A 235 16.59 15.97 4.87
N ASN A 236 16.25 15.24 3.80
CA ASN A 236 16.10 15.82 2.47
C ASN A 236 14.73 16.50 2.32
N ALA A 237 14.59 17.67 2.93
CA ALA A 237 13.33 18.43 2.93
C ALA A 237 12.87 18.80 1.51
N ALA A 238 13.80 19.14 0.60
CA ALA A 238 13.46 19.50 -0.78
C ALA A 238 12.90 18.30 -1.56
N GLY A 239 13.50 17.11 -1.37
CA GLY A 239 13.01 15.88 -1.97
C GLY A 239 11.69 15.44 -1.38
N ALA A 240 11.52 15.50 -0.06
CA ALA A 240 10.27 15.19 0.63
C ALA A 240 9.12 16.08 0.13
N GLN A 241 9.33 17.39 -0.01
CA GLN A 241 8.35 18.31 -0.55
C GLN A 241 8.04 18.00 -2.01
N ALA A 242 9.06 17.69 -2.83
CA ALA A 242 8.83 17.30 -4.23
C ALA A 242 7.96 16.05 -4.36
N PHE A 243 8.13 15.07 -3.47
CA PHE A 243 7.28 13.88 -3.43
C PHE A 243 5.84 14.22 -3.03
N ILE A 244 5.67 15.05 -2.01
CA ILE A 244 4.34 15.51 -1.57
C ILE A 244 3.63 16.26 -2.70
N ASP A 245 4.28 17.25 -3.29
CA ASP A 245 3.71 18.06 -4.37
C ASP A 245 3.30 17.18 -5.56
N TRP A 246 4.13 16.19 -5.90
CA TRP A 246 3.88 15.31 -7.03
C TRP A 246 2.72 14.33 -6.75
N ILE A 247 2.69 13.67 -5.57
CA ILE A 247 1.65 12.69 -5.27
C ILE A 247 0.27 13.35 -5.11
N LEU A 248 0.24 14.61 -4.65
CA LEU A 248 -0.99 15.41 -4.56
C LEU A 248 -1.39 16.07 -5.89
N SER A 249 -0.50 16.09 -6.87
CA SER A 249 -0.76 16.70 -8.19
C SER A 249 -1.84 15.94 -8.97
N PRO A 250 -2.47 16.57 -9.97
CA PRO A 250 -3.38 15.88 -10.89
C PRO A 250 -2.75 14.64 -11.54
N ARG A 251 -1.45 14.65 -11.79
CA ARG A 251 -0.71 13.51 -12.36
C ARG A 251 -0.62 12.34 -11.38
N GLY A 252 -0.19 12.57 -10.14
CA GLY A 252 -0.12 11.55 -9.09
C GLY A 252 -1.50 10.97 -8.79
N GLN A 253 -2.50 11.83 -8.65
CA GLN A 253 -3.88 11.43 -8.34
C GLN A 253 -4.54 10.64 -9.49
N ALA A 254 -4.23 10.95 -10.75
CA ALA A 254 -4.69 10.17 -11.89
C ALA A 254 -4.12 8.74 -11.88
N LEU A 255 -2.85 8.56 -11.50
CA LEU A 255 -2.25 7.23 -11.37
C LEU A 255 -2.90 6.43 -10.22
N VAL A 256 -3.17 7.07 -9.10
CA VAL A 256 -3.91 6.46 -7.99
C VAL A 256 -5.28 5.96 -8.45
N SER A 257 -6.05 6.80 -9.16
CA SER A 257 -7.43 6.49 -9.58
C SER A 257 -7.53 5.36 -10.61
N THR A 258 -6.44 5.03 -11.31
CA THR A 258 -6.44 4.00 -12.36
C THR A 258 -5.83 2.69 -11.89
N PHE A 259 -5.19 2.68 -10.71
CA PHE A 259 -4.54 1.48 -10.20
C PHE A 259 -5.57 0.39 -9.86
N GLY A 260 -5.35 -0.81 -10.39
CA GLY A 260 -6.22 -1.98 -10.20
C GLY A 260 -7.29 -2.18 -11.27
N ILE A 261 -7.66 -1.15 -12.04
CA ILE A 261 -8.76 -1.25 -13.04
C ILE A 261 -8.47 -2.34 -14.08
N ALA A 262 -7.24 -2.44 -14.57
CA ALA A 262 -6.89 -3.42 -15.59
C ALA A 262 -7.00 -4.87 -15.09
N GLU A 263 -6.72 -5.11 -13.81
CA GLU A 263 -6.68 -6.45 -13.20
C GLU A 263 -8.02 -6.84 -12.57
N HIS A 264 -8.72 -5.88 -11.99
CA HIS A 264 -9.91 -6.12 -11.16
C HIS A 264 -11.20 -5.55 -11.73
N GLY A 265 -11.12 -4.65 -12.74
CA GLY A 265 -12.27 -3.96 -13.33
C GLY A 265 -12.69 -2.70 -12.57
N GLU A 266 -12.08 -2.43 -11.42
CA GLU A 266 -12.32 -1.27 -10.56
C GLU A 266 -11.02 -0.78 -9.90
N PRO A 267 -10.95 0.49 -9.49
CA PRO A 267 -9.76 1.02 -8.82
C PRO A 267 -9.63 0.42 -7.40
N LEU A 268 -8.39 0.15 -6.98
CA LEU A 268 -8.09 -0.30 -5.61
C LEU A 268 -7.84 0.85 -4.64
N PHE A 269 -7.59 2.04 -5.15
CA PHE A 269 -7.40 3.27 -4.37
C PHE A 269 -8.17 4.41 -5.02
N PHE A 270 -8.68 5.29 -4.19
CA PHE A 270 -9.45 6.45 -4.60
C PHE A 270 -8.72 7.74 -4.23
N PRO A 271 -8.57 8.70 -5.16
CA PRO A 271 -7.98 10.00 -4.89
C PRO A 271 -8.66 10.74 -3.75
N ASN A 272 -7.87 11.38 -2.87
CA ASN A 272 -8.38 12.19 -1.76
C ASN A 272 -7.52 13.42 -1.48
N ALA A 273 -6.64 13.83 -2.40
CA ALA A 273 -5.88 15.06 -2.28
C ALA A 273 -6.82 16.27 -2.29
N ARG A 274 -6.61 17.19 -1.33
CA ARG A 274 -7.42 18.41 -1.17
C ARG A 274 -6.52 19.63 -1.07
#